data_4ef58550a75935c9db5ef40b27c843d9
#
_entry.id   4ef58550a75935c9db5ef40b27c843d9
#
_cell.length_a   1.000
_cell.length_b   1.000
_cell.length_c   1.000
_cell.angle_alpha   90.00
_cell.angle_beta   90.00
_cell.angle_gamma   90.00
#
_symmetry.space_group_name_H-M   'P 1'
#
loop_
_entity.id
_entity.type
_entity.pdbx_description
1 polymer ?
#
loop_
_entity_poly.entity_id
_entity_poly.type
_entity_poly.pdbx_seq_one_letter_code
_entity_poly.pdbx_strand_id
1 'polypeptide(L)'
;MRAALLHVLFVTAPPAAALLGARLTHCLELAERPFADGTRPHGLVADIGCDHGYLAAELAHLGRTVAAVDVAEAPLDGCRRHFAERGLEPAAYVLGDGVAAIQADERLGWCETAIVAGVGPRTASAVVDGACAGPAPPPRRFVLQPAQCWIGNVRSLRETLARNGYGVAEEKWLDDNGPNQRPNGRRLLVTIRADRDAAAEPSETELLVGLASTDAARSAYVKHHAQWVEDVSNHSRDSPKRREAARWLPLLREVS
;
A
#
# COMPACT_ATOMS: atom_id res chain seq x y z
N MET A 1 15.79 57.09 -10.59
CA MET A 1 15.19 55.77 -10.85
C MET A 1 15.72 54.76 -9.85
N ARG A 2 14.93 54.39 -8.84
CA ARG A 2 15.28 53.36 -7.84
C ARG A 2 14.64 52.05 -8.28
N ALA A 3 15.45 51.05 -8.64
CA ALA A 3 15.00 49.70 -8.91
C ALA A 3 14.64 49.03 -7.57
N ALA A 4 13.37 48.71 -7.40
CA ALA A 4 12.91 47.90 -6.28
C ALA A 4 13.27 46.42 -6.58
N LEU A 5 14.20 45.86 -5.81
CA LEU A 5 14.49 44.43 -5.81
C LEU A 5 13.31 43.72 -5.13
N LEU A 6 12.50 43.03 -5.92
CA LEU A 6 11.49 42.10 -5.40
C LEU A 6 12.24 40.87 -4.86
N HIS A 7 12.39 40.77 -3.52
CA HIS A 7 12.82 39.55 -2.88
C HIS A 7 11.63 38.57 -2.92
N VAL A 8 11.66 37.65 -3.88
CA VAL A 8 10.79 36.46 -3.85
C VAL A 8 11.34 35.57 -2.74
N LEU A 9 10.68 35.61 -1.60
CA LEU A 9 10.88 34.62 -0.55
C LEU A 9 10.44 33.26 -1.11
N PHE A 10 11.41 32.45 -1.54
CA PHE A 10 11.18 31.02 -1.70
C PHE A 10 10.92 30.45 -0.31
N VAL A 11 9.64 30.33 0.06
CA VAL A 11 9.24 29.47 1.16
C VAL A 11 9.52 28.06 0.66
N THR A 12 10.65 27.49 1.06
CA THR A 12 10.94 26.08 0.81
C THR A 12 9.87 25.26 1.55
N ALA A 13 8.95 24.66 0.79
CA ALA A 13 8.01 23.71 1.36
C ALA A 13 8.79 22.63 2.12
N PRO A 14 8.31 22.19 3.30
CA PRO A 14 8.97 21.10 4.02
C PRO A 14 9.07 19.88 3.10
N PRO A 15 10.11 19.05 3.24
CA PRO A 15 10.25 17.85 2.41
C PRO A 15 8.99 17.01 2.52
N ALA A 16 8.53 16.44 1.41
CA ALA A 16 7.28 15.67 1.28
C ALA A 16 7.06 14.65 2.41
N ALA A 17 8.13 14.00 2.86
CA ALA A 17 8.13 13.08 3.98
C ALA A 17 7.72 13.70 5.35
N ALA A 18 7.78 15.01 5.50
CA ALA A 18 7.40 15.68 6.75
C ALA A 18 5.87 15.85 6.92
N LEU A 19 5.12 15.75 5.82
CA LEU A 19 3.65 15.89 5.80
C LEU A 19 2.94 14.54 5.86
N LEU A 20 3.62 13.46 5.44
CA LEU A 20 3.09 12.09 5.48
C LEU A 20 3.60 11.37 6.73
N GLY A 21 2.72 10.66 7.43
CA GLY A 21 3.16 9.69 8.44
C GLY A 21 3.93 8.53 7.77
N ALA A 22 4.81 7.85 8.54
CA ALA A 22 5.71 6.80 8.06
C ALA A 22 5.01 5.75 7.15
N ARG A 23 3.78 5.39 7.45
CA ARG A 23 2.96 4.46 6.67
C ARG A 23 2.74 4.92 5.23
N LEU A 24 2.30 6.16 5.03
CA LEU A 24 2.07 6.72 3.69
C LEU A 24 3.39 7.08 2.99
N THR A 25 4.43 7.42 3.74
CA THR A 25 5.78 7.59 3.20
C THR A 25 6.29 6.29 2.56
N HIS A 26 6.07 5.13 3.19
CA HIS A 26 6.38 3.83 2.58
C HIS A 26 5.62 3.60 1.27
N CYS A 27 4.32 3.97 1.22
CA CYS A 27 3.52 3.86 0.00
C CYS A 27 4.11 4.73 -1.13
N LEU A 28 4.44 5.99 -0.82
CA LEU A 28 5.05 6.91 -1.77
C LEU A 28 6.38 6.39 -2.31
N GLU A 29 7.28 5.99 -1.42
CA GLU A 29 8.60 5.48 -1.80
C GLU A 29 8.52 4.22 -2.68
N LEU A 30 7.63 3.29 -2.35
CA LEU A 30 7.45 2.07 -3.12
C LEU A 30 6.78 2.32 -4.47
N ALA A 31 5.88 3.31 -4.56
CA ALA A 31 5.27 3.71 -5.83
C ALA A 31 6.30 4.30 -6.81
N GLU A 32 7.30 5.02 -6.29
CA GLU A 32 8.33 5.71 -7.09
C GLU A 32 9.55 4.83 -7.43
N ARG A 33 9.63 3.60 -6.95
CA ARG A 33 10.71 2.67 -7.30
C ARG A 33 10.73 2.36 -8.80
N PRO A 34 11.89 2.25 -9.43
CA PRO A 34 11.98 1.74 -10.80
C PRO A 34 11.34 0.34 -10.92
N PHE A 35 10.83 0.02 -12.11
CA PHE A 35 10.43 -1.34 -12.46
C PHE A 35 11.65 -2.25 -12.67
N ALA A 36 11.44 -3.56 -12.83
CA ALA A 36 12.52 -4.53 -13.00
C ALA A 36 13.37 -4.27 -14.26
N ASP A 37 12.79 -3.67 -15.31
CA ASP A 37 13.47 -3.27 -16.54
C ASP A 37 14.26 -1.95 -16.41
N GLY A 38 14.30 -1.35 -15.21
CA GLY A 38 14.97 -0.08 -14.93
C GLY A 38 14.15 1.17 -15.29
N THR A 39 12.99 1.03 -15.93
CA THR A 39 12.13 2.18 -16.25
C THR A 39 11.54 2.77 -14.98
N ARG A 40 11.40 4.11 -14.94
CA ARG A 40 10.72 4.79 -13.83
C ARG A 40 9.23 4.85 -14.10
N PRO A 41 8.39 4.73 -13.06
CA PRO A 41 6.97 4.97 -13.19
C PRO A 41 6.71 6.40 -13.70
N HIS A 42 5.91 6.55 -14.75
CA HIS A 42 5.60 7.85 -15.37
C HIS A 42 4.13 7.98 -15.80
N GLY A 43 3.40 6.87 -15.80
CA GLY A 43 1.99 6.84 -16.12
C GLY A 43 1.09 7.32 -14.99
N LEU A 44 -0.22 7.17 -15.19
CA LEU A 44 -1.24 7.54 -14.20
C LEU A 44 -1.07 6.71 -12.92
N VAL A 45 -1.04 7.40 -11.79
CA VAL A 45 -1.09 6.80 -10.45
C VAL A 45 -2.48 6.99 -9.88
N ALA A 46 -3.09 5.92 -9.40
CA ALA A 46 -4.36 5.94 -8.69
C ALA A 46 -4.15 5.79 -7.18
N ASP A 47 -4.65 6.74 -6.40
CA ASP A 47 -4.79 6.62 -4.94
C ASP A 47 -6.21 6.15 -4.63
N ILE A 48 -6.34 4.83 -4.33
CA ILE A 48 -7.63 4.15 -4.14
C ILE A 48 -8.02 4.16 -2.66
N GLY A 49 -9.16 4.76 -2.34
CA GLY A 49 -9.55 5.09 -0.98
C GLY A 49 -8.73 6.28 -0.50
N CYS A 50 -8.71 7.35 -1.31
CA CYS A 50 -7.83 8.50 -1.10
C CYS A 50 -8.12 9.31 0.17
N ASP A 51 -9.31 9.16 0.77
CA ASP A 51 -9.74 9.85 1.97
C ASP A 51 -9.49 11.38 1.83
N HIS A 52 -8.72 11.99 2.70
CA HIS A 52 -8.36 13.41 2.62
C HIS A 52 -7.31 13.76 1.56
N GLY A 53 -6.84 12.79 0.76
CA GLY A 53 -5.93 13.00 -0.37
C GLY A 53 -4.50 13.37 0.00
N TYR A 54 -4.03 13.07 1.21
CA TYR A 54 -2.66 13.39 1.62
C TYR A 54 -1.61 12.74 0.72
N LEU A 55 -1.77 11.44 0.42
CA LEU A 55 -0.84 10.71 -0.45
C LEU A 55 -0.96 11.17 -1.90
N ALA A 56 -2.19 11.32 -2.40
CA ALA A 56 -2.46 11.84 -3.75
C ALA A 56 -1.83 13.21 -3.98
N ALA A 57 -1.93 14.12 -3.01
CA ALA A 57 -1.36 15.47 -3.10
C ALA A 57 0.18 15.45 -3.09
N GLU A 58 0.83 14.56 -2.34
CA GLU A 58 2.28 14.42 -2.39
C GLU A 58 2.76 13.86 -3.73
N LEU A 59 2.06 12.88 -4.30
CA LEU A 59 2.35 12.37 -5.64
C LEU A 59 2.21 13.49 -6.70
N ALA A 60 1.14 14.28 -6.63
CA ALA A 60 0.94 15.43 -7.52
C ALA A 60 2.03 16.50 -7.34
N HIS A 61 2.47 16.77 -6.10
CA HIS A 61 3.58 17.68 -5.80
C HIS A 61 4.91 17.21 -6.41
N LEU A 62 5.12 15.90 -6.50
CA LEU A 62 6.26 15.30 -7.20
C LEU A 62 6.12 15.31 -8.74
N GLY A 63 5.07 15.92 -9.27
CA GLY A 63 4.82 16.02 -10.71
C GLY A 63 4.18 14.76 -11.32
N ARG A 64 3.60 13.86 -10.51
CA ARG A 64 2.91 12.68 -11.03
C ARG A 64 1.50 13.02 -11.51
N THR A 65 1.06 12.35 -12.55
CA THR A 65 -0.33 12.36 -12.99
C THR A 65 -1.15 11.46 -12.06
N VAL A 66 -2.05 12.05 -11.26
CA VAL A 66 -2.73 11.35 -10.16
C VAL A 66 -4.24 11.36 -10.35
N ALA A 67 -4.88 10.22 -10.16
CA ALA A 67 -6.32 10.11 -9.93
C ALA A 67 -6.59 9.79 -8.46
N ALA A 68 -7.37 10.63 -7.79
CA ALA A 68 -7.84 10.40 -6.43
C ALA A 68 -9.20 9.72 -6.49
N VAL A 69 -9.30 8.50 -5.96
CA VAL A 69 -10.49 7.64 -6.07
C VAL A 69 -11.04 7.33 -4.69
N ASP A 70 -12.36 7.51 -4.51
CA ASP A 70 -13.05 7.05 -3.31
C ASP A 70 -14.48 6.62 -3.65
N VAL A 71 -15.04 5.71 -2.86
CA VAL A 71 -16.43 5.23 -3.01
C VAL A 71 -17.45 6.21 -2.46
N ALA A 72 -17.02 7.22 -1.70
CA ALA A 72 -17.87 8.21 -1.05
C ALA A 72 -17.47 9.64 -1.43
N GLU A 73 -18.47 10.51 -1.60
CA GLU A 73 -18.24 11.92 -1.98
C GLU A 73 -17.57 12.72 -0.85
N ALA A 74 -17.91 12.48 0.41
CA ALA A 74 -17.38 13.26 1.52
C ALA A 74 -15.84 13.18 1.67
N PRO A 75 -15.17 12.01 1.55
CA PRO A 75 -13.73 11.94 1.41
C PRO A 75 -13.18 12.72 0.23
N LEU A 76 -13.79 12.59 -0.97
CA LEU A 76 -13.37 13.34 -2.16
C LEU A 76 -13.48 14.86 -1.95
N ASP A 77 -14.48 15.35 -1.24
CA ASP A 77 -14.58 16.77 -0.87
C ASP A 77 -13.45 17.19 0.07
N GLY A 78 -13.05 16.31 0.99
CA GLY A 78 -11.86 16.51 1.82
C GLY A 78 -10.59 16.59 0.96
N CYS A 79 -10.45 15.69 0.02
CA CYS A 79 -9.34 15.65 -0.93
C CYS A 79 -9.29 16.92 -1.79
N ARG A 80 -10.42 17.38 -2.37
CA ARG A 80 -10.53 18.63 -3.15
C ARG A 80 -10.05 19.84 -2.34
N ARG A 81 -10.49 19.98 -1.09
CA ARG A 81 -10.03 21.06 -0.21
C ARG A 81 -8.53 21.02 0.02
N HIS A 82 -7.98 19.84 0.34
CA HIS A 82 -6.56 19.67 0.59
C HIS A 82 -5.70 20.01 -0.64
N PHE A 83 -6.11 19.60 -1.83
CA PHE A 83 -5.45 19.98 -3.08
C PHE A 83 -5.51 21.50 -3.32
N ALA A 84 -6.68 22.13 -3.13
CA ALA A 84 -6.86 23.57 -3.30
C ALA A 84 -5.98 24.37 -2.33
N GLU A 85 -5.90 23.98 -1.05
CA GLU A 85 -5.04 24.60 -0.04
C GLU A 85 -3.56 24.57 -0.41
N ARG A 86 -3.15 23.57 -1.18
CA ARG A 86 -1.76 23.38 -1.64
C ARG A 86 -1.51 23.95 -3.04
N GLY A 87 -2.53 24.49 -3.72
CA GLY A 87 -2.42 24.95 -5.10
C GLY A 87 -2.09 23.86 -6.10
N LEU A 88 -2.56 22.63 -5.83
CA LEU A 88 -2.36 21.43 -6.66
C LEU A 88 -3.68 21.03 -7.33
N GLU A 89 -3.56 20.31 -8.44
CA GLU A 89 -4.70 19.67 -9.10
C GLU A 89 -4.33 18.24 -9.50
N PRO A 90 -5.19 17.23 -9.24
CA PRO A 90 -5.00 15.89 -9.76
C PRO A 90 -5.51 15.82 -11.21
N ALA A 91 -5.22 14.73 -11.91
CA ALA A 91 -5.81 14.44 -13.20
C ALA A 91 -7.34 14.26 -13.10
N ALA A 92 -7.82 13.65 -12.01
CA ALA A 92 -9.22 13.51 -11.70
C ALA A 92 -9.50 13.22 -10.23
N TYR A 93 -10.72 13.60 -9.81
CA TYR A 93 -11.39 13.06 -8.63
C TYR A 93 -12.45 12.07 -9.13
N VAL A 94 -12.33 10.82 -8.74
CA VAL A 94 -13.19 9.74 -9.25
C VAL A 94 -14.04 9.16 -8.12
N LEU A 95 -15.34 9.34 -8.21
CA LEU A 95 -16.31 8.68 -7.33
C LEU A 95 -16.57 7.28 -7.88
N GLY A 96 -16.12 6.25 -7.18
CA GLY A 96 -16.30 4.88 -7.63
C GLY A 96 -15.43 3.87 -6.89
N ASP A 97 -15.57 2.61 -7.26
CA ASP A 97 -14.90 1.50 -6.58
C ASP A 97 -13.65 1.04 -7.33
N GLY A 98 -12.52 1.22 -6.67
CA GLY A 98 -11.23 0.68 -7.12
C GLY A 98 -10.74 1.18 -8.47
N VAL A 99 -9.91 0.38 -9.11
CA VAL A 99 -9.32 0.68 -10.43
C VAL A 99 -10.39 0.63 -11.53
N ALA A 100 -11.45 -0.14 -11.35
CA ALA A 100 -12.53 -0.25 -12.33
C ALA A 100 -13.20 1.11 -12.63
N ALA A 101 -13.29 2.00 -11.62
CA ALA A 101 -13.83 3.34 -11.80
C ALA A 101 -12.95 4.20 -12.72
N ILE A 102 -11.62 4.03 -12.67
CA ILE A 102 -10.68 4.71 -13.58
C ILE A 102 -10.79 4.12 -14.99
N GLN A 103 -10.86 2.80 -15.10
CA GLN A 103 -10.97 2.10 -16.38
C GLN A 103 -12.28 2.46 -17.12
N ALA A 104 -13.31 2.86 -16.40
CA ALA A 104 -14.58 3.32 -16.96
C ALA A 104 -14.57 4.79 -17.39
N ASP A 105 -13.58 5.58 -17.00
CA ASP A 105 -13.46 6.99 -17.37
C ASP A 105 -12.56 7.16 -18.60
N GLU A 106 -13.18 7.34 -19.77
CA GLU A 106 -12.48 7.49 -21.06
C GLU A 106 -11.50 8.68 -21.11
N ARG A 107 -11.63 9.65 -20.21
CA ARG A 107 -10.74 10.81 -20.10
C ARG A 107 -9.40 10.47 -19.46
N LEU A 108 -9.37 9.37 -18.68
CA LEU A 108 -8.18 8.90 -17.98
C LEU A 108 -7.49 7.85 -18.85
N GLY A 109 -6.17 7.92 -18.89
CA GLY A 109 -5.37 6.90 -19.52
C GLY A 109 -5.28 5.63 -18.68
N TRP A 110 -4.48 4.69 -19.14
CA TRP A 110 -4.19 3.46 -18.41
C TRP A 110 -3.56 3.76 -17.04
N CYS A 111 -4.11 3.16 -16.00
CA CYS A 111 -3.57 3.24 -14.66
C CYS A 111 -2.30 2.37 -14.57
N GLU A 112 -1.13 3.00 -14.52
CA GLU A 112 0.15 2.30 -14.43
C GLU A 112 0.40 1.77 -13.01
N THR A 113 0.09 2.58 -12.00
CA THR A 113 0.30 2.25 -10.58
C THR A 113 -0.97 2.48 -9.78
N ALA A 114 -1.44 1.49 -9.06
CA ALA A 114 -2.53 1.63 -8.10
C ALA A 114 -2.00 1.49 -6.67
N ILE A 115 -2.31 2.46 -5.83
CA ILE A 115 -1.98 2.48 -4.41
C ILE A 115 -3.28 2.26 -3.62
N VAL A 116 -3.25 1.31 -2.69
CA VAL A 116 -4.39 0.98 -1.83
C VAL A 116 -3.89 0.97 -0.39
N ALA A 117 -4.15 2.05 0.34
CA ALA A 117 -3.57 2.24 1.67
C ALA A 117 -4.64 2.46 2.75
N GLY A 118 -4.47 1.82 3.91
CA GLY A 118 -5.32 2.02 5.07
C GLY A 118 -6.69 1.34 5.02
N VAL A 119 -6.95 0.51 4.01
CA VAL A 119 -8.18 -0.29 3.91
C VAL A 119 -7.98 -1.69 4.50
N GLY A 120 -9.09 -2.39 4.74
CA GLY A 120 -9.01 -3.78 5.20
C GLY A 120 -8.37 -4.71 4.14
N PRO A 121 -7.72 -5.81 4.55
CA PRO A 121 -7.04 -6.71 3.62
C PRO A 121 -8.00 -7.36 2.60
N ARG A 122 -9.24 -7.62 2.97
CA ARG A 122 -10.26 -8.12 2.04
C ARG A 122 -10.63 -7.09 0.98
N THR A 123 -10.74 -5.82 1.36
CA THR A 123 -10.99 -4.71 0.42
C THR A 123 -9.81 -4.56 -0.53
N ALA A 124 -8.57 -4.59 -0.03
CA ALA A 124 -7.38 -4.54 -0.86
C ALA A 124 -7.35 -5.71 -1.87
N SER A 125 -7.67 -6.95 -1.44
CA SER A 125 -7.80 -8.10 -2.34
C SER A 125 -8.88 -7.89 -3.39
N ALA A 126 -10.04 -7.38 -3.02
CA ALA A 126 -11.14 -7.12 -3.95
C ALA A 126 -10.77 -6.08 -5.02
N VAL A 127 -10.01 -5.04 -4.63
CA VAL A 127 -9.50 -4.03 -5.59
C VAL A 127 -8.56 -4.68 -6.61
N VAL A 128 -7.65 -5.56 -6.17
CA VAL A 128 -6.74 -6.29 -7.09
C VAL A 128 -7.54 -7.20 -8.02
N ASP A 129 -8.44 -8.01 -7.48
CA ASP A 129 -9.27 -8.92 -8.26
C ASP A 129 -10.13 -8.16 -9.29
N GLY A 130 -10.78 -7.08 -8.86
CA GLY A 130 -11.62 -6.23 -9.72
C GLY A 130 -10.82 -5.58 -10.86
N ALA A 131 -9.62 -5.08 -10.58
CA ALA A 131 -8.74 -4.51 -11.59
C ALA A 131 -8.32 -5.53 -12.65
N CYS A 132 -8.15 -6.80 -12.26
CA CYS A 132 -7.70 -7.86 -13.15
C CYS A 132 -8.84 -8.56 -13.89
N ALA A 133 -10.07 -8.47 -13.41
CA ALA A 133 -11.25 -9.05 -14.06
C ALA A 133 -11.84 -8.15 -15.17
N GLY A 134 -11.46 -6.86 -15.22
CA GLY A 134 -11.95 -5.90 -16.18
C GLY A 134 -11.41 -6.10 -17.60
N PRO A 135 -12.05 -5.48 -18.60
CA PRO A 135 -11.63 -5.57 -20.00
C PRO A 135 -10.36 -4.74 -20.31
N ALA A 136 -10.06 -3.73 -19.49
CA ALA A 136 -8.88 -2.90 -19.65
C ALA A 136 -7.64 -3.55 -19.03
N PRO A 137 -6.42 -3.24 -19.53
CA PRO A 137 -5.21 -3.76 -18.93
C PRO A 137 -5.13 -3.35 -17.45
N PRO A 138 -4.87 -4.32 -16.54
CA PRO A 138 -4.70 -3.99 -15.13
C PRO A 138 -3.39 -3.20 -14.90
N PRO A 139 -3.23 -2.54 -13.75
CA PRO A 139 -2.03 -1.79 -13.41
C PRO A 139 -0.76 -2.63 -13.56
N ARG A 140 0.35 -1.99 -13.92
CA ARG A 140 1.67 -2.63 -13.92
C ARG A 140 2.15 -2.89 -12.49
N ARG A 141 1.74 -2.01 -11.55
CA ARG A 141 2.13 -2.04 -10.14
C ARG A 141 0.95 -1.87 -9.22
N PHE A 142 0.94 -2.65 -8.16
CA PHE A 142 0.17 -2.37 -6.95
C PHE A 142 1.12 -2.01 -5.79
N VAL A 143 0.72 -1.01 -5.00
CA VAL A 143 1.30 -0.71 -3.69
C VAL A 143 0.19 -0.87 -2.65
N LEU A 144 0.27 -1.90 -1.83
CA LEU A 144 -0.78 -2.27 -0.89
C LEU A 144 -0.31 -2.09 0.55
N GLN A 145 -1.05 -1.33 1.33
CA GLN A 145 -0.81 -1.16 2.75
C GLN A 145 -2.09 -1.47 3.53
N PRO A 146 -2.30 -2.73 3.94
CA PRO A 146 -3.49 -3.12 4.68
C PRO A 146 -3.51 -2.50 6.08
N ALA A 147 -4.70 -2.06 6.52
CA ALA A 147 -4.89 -1.49 7.86
C ALA A 147 -4.67 -2.52 8.99
N GLN A 148 -4.79 -3.80 8.66
CA GLN A 148 -4.64 -4.92 9.58
C GLN A 148 -3.67 -5.93 8.99
N CYS A 149 -2.49 -6.05 9.59
CA CYS A 149 -1.42 -6.92 9.11
C CYS A 149 -1.36 -8.24 9.92
N TRP A 150 -2.51 -8.84 10.21
CA TRP A 150 -2.56 -10.18 10.76
C TRP A 150 -2.01 -11.19 9.75
N ILE A 151 -1.23 -12.19 10.20
CA ILE A 151 -0.48 -13.10 9.32
C ILE A 151 -1.34 -13.76 8.25
N GLY A 152 -2.51 -14.31 8.60
CA GLY A 152 -3.43 -14.92 7.64
C GLY A 152 -4.00 -13.92 6.63
N ASN A 153 -4.24 -12.67 7.06
CA ASN A 153 -4.75 -11.62 6.19
C ASN A 153 -3.71 -11.19 5.15
N VAL A 154 -2.46 -11.02 5.59
CA VAL A 154 -1.36 -10.62 4.70
C VAL A 154 -0.99 -11.76 3.76
N ARG A 155 -1.00 -13.00 4.25
CA ARG A 155 -0.87 -14.20 3.42
C ARG A 155 -1.91 -14.21 2.30
N SER A 156 -3.19 -14.07 2.64
CA SER A 156 -4.29 -14.06 1.66
C SER A 156 -4.13 -12.94 0.63
N LEU A 157 -3.60 -11.78 1.03
CA LEU A 157 -3.33 -10.68 0.10
C LEU A 157 -2.19 -11.03 -0.88
N ARG A 158 -1.11 -11.66 -0.41
CA ARG A 158 -0.01 -12.15 -1.29
C ARG A 158 -0.50 -13.25 -2.24
N GLU A 159 -1.36 -14.17 -1.77
CA GLU A 159 -2.02 -15.17 -2.61
C GLU A 159 -2.89 -14.51 -3.70
N THR A 160 -3.60 -13.43 -3.34
CA THR A 160 -4.38 -12.64 -4.30
C THR A 160 -3.49 -12.03 -5.39
N LEU A 161 -2.37 -11.44 -5.01
CA LEU A 161 -1.41 -10.88 -5.96
C LEU A 161 -0.86 -11.97 -6.89
N ALA A 162 -0.39 -13.09 -6.35
CA ALA A 162 0.19 -14.19 -7.12
C ALA A 162 -0.79 -14.77 -8.15
N ARG A 163 -2.04 -15.08 -7.74
CA ARG A 163 -3.07 -15.62 -8.67
C ARG A 163 -3.47 -14.65 -9.77
N ASN A 164 -3.25 -13.34 -9.57
CA ASN A 164 -3.50 -12.30 -10.57
C ASN A 164 -2.25 -11.95 -11.39
N GLY A 165 -1.16 -12.72 -11.26
CA GLY A 165 0.06 -12.54 -12.06
C GLY A 165 0.98 -11.41 -11.59
N TYR A 166 0.96 -11.09 -10.28
CA TYR A 166 1.88 -10.13 -9.67
C TYR A 166 2.84 -10.85 -8.73
N GLY A 167 4.14 -10.53 -8.86
CA GLY A 167 5.15 -10.91 -7.89
C GLY A 167 5.40 -9.80 -6.88
N VAL A 168 5.60 -10.16 -5.61
CA VAL A 168 6.06 -9.22 -4.59
C VAL A 168 7.50 -8.83 -4.89
N ALA A 169 7.73 -7.56 -5.21
CA ALA A 169 9.03 -7.05 -5.59
C ALA A 169 9.79 -6.40 -4.41
N GLU A 170 9.07 -5.80 -3.47
CA GLU A 170 9.64 -5.16 -2.28
C GLU A 170 8.59 -5.06 -1.17
N GLU A 171 9.02 -5.16 0.08
CA GLU A 171 8.20 -4.91 1.24
C GLU A 171 8.89 -3.96 2.21
N LYS A 172 8.12 -3.04 2.78
CA LYS A 172 8.58 -2.17 3.86
C LYS A 172 7.77 -2.44 5.12
N TRP A 173 8.47 -2.63 6.21
CA TRP A 173 7.88 -2.93 7.49
C TRP A 173 7.93 -1.72 8.42
N LEU A 174 6.93 -1.56 9.25
CA LEU A 174 6.82 -0.47 10.21
C LEU A 174 6.34 -1.01 11.55
N ASP A 175 7.10 -0.71 12.58
CA ASP A 175 6.66 -0.85 13.97
C ASP A 175 6.01 0.48 14.39
N ASP A 176 4.69 0.55 14.23
CA ASP A 176 3.89 1.76 14.52
C ASP A 176 3.56 1.85 16.02
N ASN A 177 4.59 1.90 16.84
CA ASN A 177 4.48 2.16 18.27
C ASN A 177 4.37 3.67 18.53
N GLY A 178 3.28 4.30 18.07
CA GLY A 178 3.02 5.70 18.36
C GLY A 178 2.95 6.01 19.87
N PRO A 179 3.04 7.30 20.27
CA PRO A 179 3.06 7.72 21.69
C PRO A 179 1.83 7.26 22.50
N ASN A 180 0.77 6.85 21.84
CA ASN A 180 -0.42 6.25 22.42
C ASN A 180 -0.40 4.73 22.27
N GLN A 181 0.61 4.06 22.84
CA GLN A 181 0.63 2.60 22.92
C GLN A 181 -0.72 2.10 23.43
N ARG A 182 -1.47 1.42 22.56
CA ARG A 182 -2.69 0.72 22.99
C ARG A 182 -2.25 -0.37 23.97
N PRO A 183 -2.99 -0.58 25.09
CA PRO A 183 -2.66 -1.59 26.08
C PRO A 183 -2.50 -3.01 25.53
N ASN A 184 -2.96 -3.26 24.30
CA ASN A 184 -3.09 -4.59 23.69
C ASN A 184 -2.12 -4.86 22.55
N GLY A 185 -0.97 -4.18 22.46
CA GLY A 185 0.09 -4.70 21.62
C GLY A 185 0.59 -3.79 20.50
N ARG A 186 1.76 -4.15 20.08
CA ARG A 186 2.55 -3.62 18.97
C ARG A 186 1.74 -3.62 17.67
N ARG A 187 1.66 -2.49 17.00
CA ARG A 187 1.07 -2.39 15.67
C ARG A 187 2.18 -2.54 14.63
N LEU A 188 2.32 -3.74 14.13
CA LEU A 188 3.28 -4.05 13.06
C LEU A 188 2.56 -3.97 11.72
N LEU A 189 3.06 -3.13 10.82
CA LEU A 189 2.46 -2.86 9.51
C LEU A 189 3.43 -3.28 8.41
N VAL A 190 2.88 -3.68 7.27
CA VAL A 190 3.64 -3.93 6.05
C VAL A 190 3.04 -3.12 4.90
N THR A 191 3.91 -2.59 4.05
CA THR A 191 3.56 -2.03 2.75
C THR A 191 4.20 -2.90 1.69
N ILE A 192 3.41 -3.42 0.76
CA ILE A 192 3.81 -4.39 -0.27
C ILE A 192 3.81 -3.69 -1.62
N ARG A 193 4.93 -3.73 -2.34
CA ARG A 193 5.01 -3.45 -3.77
C ARG A 193 4.95 -4.76 -4.54
N ALA A 194 4.00 -4.86 -5.44
CA ALA A 194 3.88 -5.99 -6.33
C ALA A 194 3.82 -5.51 -7.79
N ASP A 195 4.68 -6.05 -8.61
CA ASP A 195 4.83 -5.70 -10.02
C ASP A 195 4.48 -6.92 -10.90
N ARG A 196 3.85 -6.69 -12.06
CA ARG A 196 3.56 -7.78 -13.02
C ARG A 196 4.83 -8.37 -13.62
N ASP A 197 5.86 -7.54 -13.77
CA ASP A 197 7.15 -7.95 -14.35
C ASP A 197 8.02 -8.75 -13.36
N ALA A 198 7.65 -8.74 -12.07
CA ALA A 198 8.30 -9.51 -11.03
C ALA A 198 7.57 -10.83 -10.72
N ALA A 199 6.62 -11.23 -11.59
CA ALA A 199 5.82 -12.42 -11.36
C ALA A 199 6.70 -13.67 -11.25
N ALA A 200 6.70 -14.26 -10.07
CA ALA A 200 7.28 -15.56 -9.77
C ALA A 200 6.33 -16.28 -8.81
N GLU A 201 6.32 -17.59 -8.83
CA GLU A 201 5.55 -18.36 -7.85
C GLU A 201 6.20 -18.19 -6.47
N PRO A 202 5.51 -17.54 -5.50
CA PRO A 202 6.06 -17.39 -4.16
C PRO A 202 6.10 -18.74 -3.45
N SER A 203 7.13 -18.95 -2.64
CA SER A 203 7.19 -20.07 -1.71
C SER A 203 6.13 -19.93 -0.61
N GLU A 204 5.79 -21.04 0.06
CA GLU A 204 4.88 -21.02 1.21
C GLU A 204 5.37 -20.06 2.33
N THR A 205 6.69 -19.97 2.52
CA THR A 205 7.29 -19.06 3.49
C THR A 205 7.13 -17.60 3.07
N GLU A 206 7.35 -17.27 1.80
CA GLU A 206 7.14 -15.90 1.28
C GLU A 206 5.67 -15.49 1.32
N LEU A 207 4.75 -16.40 1.04
CA LEU A 207 3.33 -16.14 1.23
C LEU A 207 3.01 -15.78 2.68
N LEU A 208 3.61 -16.48 3.63
CA LEU A 208 3.30 -16.35 5.05
C LEU A 208 3.94 -15.09 5.68
N VAL A 209 5.24 -14.90 5.48
CA VAL A 209 6.03 -13.87 6.19
C VAL A 209 6.70 -12.85 5.28
N GLY A 210 6.45 -12.91 3.98
CA GLY A 210 7.00 -12.01 2.98
C GLY A 210 8.45 -12.31 2.61
N LEU A 211 9.02 -11.40 1.83
CA LEU A 211 10.39 -11.52 1.36
C LEU A 211 11.40 -11.56 2.50
N ALA A 212 12.49 -12.29 2.31
CA ALA A 212 13.60 -12.30 3.26
C ALA A 212 14.17 -10.88 3.43
N SER A 213 14.35 -10.45 4.68
CA SER A 213 14.82 -9.11 5.00
C SER A 213 15.46 -9.11 6.39
N THR A 214 16.43 -8.22 6.57
CA THR A 214 17.06 -7.93 7.88
C THR A 214 16.33 -6.85 8.66
N ASP A 215 15.17 -6.42 8.20
CA ASP A 215 14.36 -5.38 8.85
C ASP A 215 13.91 -5.83 10.25
N ALA A 216 14.19 -5.00 11.25
CA ALA A 216 13.85 -5.29 12.65
C ALA A 216 12.33 -5.36 12.88
N ALA A 217 11.54 -4.57 12.15
CA ALA A 217 10.08 -4.60 12.27
C ALA A 217 9.52 -5.89 11.66
N ARG A 218 10.10 -6.40 10.55
CA ARG A 218 9.76 -7.72 10.02
C ARG A 218 10.11 -8.84 11.02
N SER A 219 11.30 -8.81 11.60
CA SER A 219 11.71 -9.79 12.60
C SER A 219 10.76 -9.78 13.81
N ALA A 220 10.33 -8.60 14.26
CA ALA A 220 9.34 -8.46 15.32
C ALA A 220 7.96 -9.03 14.90
N TYR A 221 7.56 -8.83 13.65
CA TYR A 221 6.31 -9.38 13.10
C TYR A 221 6.35 -10.91 13.09
N VAL A 222 7.42 -11.52 12.60
CA VAL A 222 7.60 -12.98 12.56
C VAL A 222 7.54 -13.56 13.98
N LYS A 223 8.30 -13.00 14.91
CA LYS A 223 8.32 -13.46 16.33
C LYS A 223 6.95 -13.36 16.99
N HIS A 224 6.25 -12.23 16.79
CA HIS A 224 4.90 -12.03 17.35
C HIS A 224 3.93 -13.10 16.86
N HIS A 225 3.95 -13.38 15.56
CA HIS A 225 3.03 -14.36 14.97
C HIS A 225 3.45 -15.81 15.26
N ALA A 226 4.75 -16.11 15.35
CA ALA A 226 5.23 -17.42 15.75
C ALA A 226 4.73 -17.80 17.15
N GLN A 227 4.86 -16.88 18.12
CA GLN A 227 4.33 -17.09 19.47
C GLN A 227 2.84 -17.35 19.46
N TRP A 228 2.06 -16.52 18.74
CA TRP A 228 0.61 -16.72 18.66
C TRP A 228 0.24 -18.06 18.01
N VAL A 229 0.92 -18.45 16.91
CA VAL A 229 0.69 -19.73 16.22
C VAL A 229 1.00 -20.90 17.15
N GLU A 230 2.07 -20.81 17.93
CA GLU A 230 2.43 -21.80 18.93
C GLU A 230 1.36 -21.93 20.03
N ASP A 231 0.89 -20.80 20.57
CA ASP A 231 -0.17 -20.77 21.57
C ASP A 231 -1.48 -21.39 21.04
N VAL A 232 -1.87 -21.07 19.82
CA VAL A 232 -3.07 -21.64 19.19
C VAL A 232 -2.91 -23.14 18.94
N SER A 233 -1.73 -23.58 18.52
CA SER A 233 -1.46 -25.00 18.25
C SER A 233 -1.51 -25.83 19.52
N ASN A 234 -1.04 -25.28 20.63
CA ASN A 234 -0.92 -26.00 21.90
C ASN A 234 -2.18 -25.99 22.78
N HIS A 235 -2.94 -24.88 22.74
CA HIS A 235 -4.02 -24.64 23.71
C HIS A 235 -5.44 -24.66 23.11
N SER A 236 -5.58 -24.63 21.81
CA SER A 236 -6.91 -24.61 21.15
C SER A 236 -7.47 -26.02 20.97
N ARG A 237 -8.79 -26.18 21.13
CA ARG A 237 -9.50 -27.40 20.70
C ARG A 237 -9.32 -27.59 19.19
N ASP A 238 -9.49 -28.82 18.70
CA ASP A 238 -9.40 -29.06 17.26
C ASP A 238 -10.37 -28.16 16.49
N SER A 239 -9.82 -27.36 15.60
CA SER A 239 -10.53 -26.35 14.83
C SER A 239 -9.78 -26.08 13.53
N PRO A 240 -10.46 -25.52 12.48
CA PRO A 240 -9.75 -25.08 11.27
C PRO A 240 -8.57 -24.16 11.56
N LYS A 241 -8.74 -23.24 12.50
CA LYS A 241 -7.70 -22.29 12.93
C LYS A 241 -6.46 -22.98 13.54
N ARG A 242 -6.69 -24.04 14.36
CA ARG A 242 -5.59 -24.82 14.93
C ARG A 242 -4.84 -25.61 13.85
N ARG A 243 -5.58 -26.23 12.91
CA ARG A 243 -4.96 -26.98 11.81
C ARG A 243 -4.12 -26.06 10.90
N GLU A 244 -4.59 -24.86 10.64
CA GLU A 244 -3.87 -23.83 9.88
C GLU A 244 -2.61 -23.38 10.64
N ALA A 245 -2.72 -23.07 11.94
CA ALA A 245 -1.60 -22.72 12.80
C ALA A 245 -0.53 -23.82 12.84
N ALA A 246 -0.94 -25.08 12.94
CA ALA A 246 -0.02 -26.22 12.94
C ALA A 246 0.78 -26.36 11.62
N ARG A 247 0.19 -25.97 10.48
CA ARG A 247 0.90 -25.92 9.18
C ARG A 247 1.93 -24.80 9.13
N TRP A 248 1.66 -23.65 9.75
CA TRP A 248 2.52 -22.47 9.70
C TRP A 248 3.70 -22.54 10.67
N LEU A 249 3.56 -23.26 11.79
CA LEU A 249 4.56 -23.28 12.86
C LEU A 249 5.96 -23.72 12.39
N PRO A 250 6.14 -24.79 11.57
CA PRO A 250 7.45 -25.14 11.03
C PRO A 250 8.09 -24.01 10.21
N LEU A 251 7.30 -23.41 9.30
CA LEU A 251 7.78 -22.32 8.43
C LEU A 251 8.23 -21.08 9.23
N LEU A 252 7.48 -20.75 10.28
CA LEU A 252 7.83 -19.61 11.16
C LEU A 252 9.09 -19.88 11.97
N ARG A 253 9.33 -21.12 12.39
CA ARG A 253 10.55 -21.52 13.13
C ARG A 253 11.80 -21.46 12.28
N GLU A 254 11.69 -21.69 10.96
CA GLU A 254 12.82 -21.61 10.04
C GLU A 254 13.30 -20.15 9.82
N VAL A 255 12.43 -19.17 9.99
CA VAL A 255 12.70 -17.75 9.70
C VAL A 255 12.71 -16.85 10.92
N SER A 256 12.50 -17.41 12.12
CA SER A 256 12.58 -16.71 13.43
C SER A 256 13.98 -16.73 13.97
#